data_554796f57fbd9bcc5e07e59326104f71
#
_entry.id   554796f57fbd9bcc5e07e59326104f71
#
_cell.length_a   1.000
_cell.length_b   1.000
_cell.length_c   1.000
_cell.angle_alpha   90.00
_cell.angle_beta   90.00
_cell.angle_gamma   90.00
#
_symmetry.space_group_name_H-M   'P 1'
#
loop_
_entity.id
_entity.type
_entity.pdbx_description
1 polymer ?
#
loop_
_entity_poly.entity_id
_entity_poly.type
_entity_poly.pdbx_seq_one_letter_code
_entity_poly.pdbx_strand_id
1 'polypeptide(L)'
;LNVCLQSVQRAIKNIDAEIIVVDNASKDASVEMVQKNFPEIICIANTVNHGFPKGNNIGVNVAKGEYVCILNPDTVVAEDTFEKLLEFHKNTPNCGIVGSKLIDGSGHFLPESKRGLSTPFVAFTKVLGLYKISKKWFGKYYASHLSENQTGRVDMLVGACMFMKTSLYKELGGFDENFFMYLEDDDFSYRSLKAGYHNYFLAETTIIHYKGESTPKDTDYQLRFQKGLQCFFNKHFTTSIITKFCLSFGIFIFTIFKRFSFLI
;
A
#
# COMPACT_ATOMS: atom_id res chain seq x y z
N LEU A 1 -13.63 3.49 9.28
CA LEU A 1 -12.75 3.22 10.43
C LEU A 1 -13.43 2.31 11.46
N ASN A 2 -14.66 2.60 11.97
CA ASN A 2 -15.31 1.80 13.02
C ASN A 2 -15.41 0.30 12.65
N VAL A 3 -15.92 -0.02 11.46
CA VAL A 3 -16.04 -1.41 10.97
C VAL A 3 -14.67 -2.08 10.82
N CYS A 4 -13.66 -1.33 10.37
CA CYS A 4 -12.28 -1.81 10.30
C CYS A 4 -11.80 -2.23 11.69
N LEU A 5 -11.88 -1.37 12.69
CA LEU A 5 -11.43 -1.67 14.06
C LEU A 5 -12.14 -2.87 14.66
N GLN A 6 -13.47 -2.98 14.49
CA GLN A 6 -14.24 -4.15 14.94
C GLN A 6 -13.76 -5.43 14.27
N SER A 7 -13.43 -5.40 12.97
CA SER A 7 -12.91 -6.59 12.28
C SER A 7 -11.51 -6.97 12.77
N VAL A 8 -10.65 -5.96 12.99
CA VAL A 8 -9.30 -6.18 13.53
C VAL A 8 -9.35 -6.78 14.94
N GLN A 9 -10.20 -6.24 15.85
CA GLN A 9 -10.37 -6.81 17.19
C GLN A 9 -10.76 -8.27 17.17
N ARG A 10 -11.67 -8.67 16.25
CA ARG A 10 -12.02 -10.08 16.09
C ARG A 10 -10.85 -10.92 15.60
N ALA A 11 -10.09 -10.38 14.64
CA ALA A 11 -8.97 -11.10 14.01
C ALA A 11 -7.72 -11.24 14.89
N ILE A 12 -7.58 -10.41 15.94
CA ILE A 12 -6.47 -10.51 16.89
C ILE A 12 -6.82 -11.21 18.21
N LYS A 13 -8.02 -11.74 18.34
CA LYS A 13 -8.53 -12.31 19.61
C LYS A 13 -7.61 -13.37 20.23
N ASN A 14 -6.92 -14.14 19.38
CA ASN A 14 -6.01 -15.22 19.79
C ASN A 14 -4.53 -14.85 19.62
N ILE A 15 -4.23 -13.58 19.35
CA ILE A 15 -2.87 -13.08 19.11
C ILE A 15 -2.56 -12.01 20.14
N ASP A 16 -1.36 -12.05 20.74
CA ASP A 16 -0.86 -10.95 21.53
C ASP A 16 -0.51 -9.77 20.59
N ALA A 17 -1.42 -8.80 20.52
CA ALA A 17 -1.33 -7.70 19.58
C ALA A 17 -1.87 -6.39 20.17
N GLU A 18 -1.36 -5.29 19.66
CA GLU A 18 -1.83 -3.94 19.95
C GLU A 18 -2.38 -3.29 18.67
N ILE A 19 -3.34 -2.40 18.83
CA ILE A 19 -3.86 -1.58 17.73
C ILE A 19 -3.44 -0.14 17.96
N ILE A 20 -2.86 0.47 16.95
CA ILE A 20 -2.43 1.87 16.96
C ILE A 20 -3.16 2.59 15.83
N VAL A 21 -3.97 3.57 16.18
CA VAL A 21 -4.63 4.47 15.22
C VAL A 21 -3.89 5.80 15.22
N VAL A 22 -3.43 6.22 14.04
CA VAL A 22 -2.84 7.55 13.86
C VAL A 22 -3.79 8.39 13.02
N ASP A 23 -4.40 9.37 13.65
CA ASP A 23 -5.27 10.33 12.98
C ASP A 23 -4.46 11.52 12.46
N ASN A 24 -4.59 11.79 11.17
CA ASN A 24 -3.88 12.88 10.50
C ASN A 24 -4.72 14.18 10.44
N ALA A 25 -5.20 14.64 11.57
CA ALA A 25 -6.03 15.84 11.71
C ALA A 25 -7.37 15.74 10.94
N SER A 26 -8.08 14.62 11.12
CA SER A 26 -9.44 14.45 10.59
C SER A 26 -10.38 15.53 11.16
N LYS A 27 -11.33 15.96 10.34
CA LYS A 27 -12.30 16.98 10.70
C LYS A 27 -13.66 16.42 11.12
N ASP A 28 -13.77 15.10 11.11
CA ASP A 28 -14.94 14.34 11.54
C ASP A 28 -14.79 13.81 12.98
N ALA A 29 -15.75 13.05 13.45
CA ALA A 29 -15.75 12.47 14.78
C ALA A 29 -14.87 11.20 14.90
N SER A 30 -13.89 10.97 14.03
CA SER A 30 -13.07 9.73 14.02
C SER A 30 -12.30 9.55 15.33
N VAL A 31 -11.61 10.57 15.83
CA VAL A 31 -10.85 10.51 17.08
C VAL A 31 -11.76 10.24 18.27
N GLU A 32 -12.86 10.99 18.39
CA GLU A 32 -13.84 10.83 19.46
C GLU A 32 -14.48 9.43 19.44
N MET A 33 -14.79 8.92 18.25
CA MET A 33 -15.34 7.59 18.05
C MET A 33 -14.36 6.51 18.53
N VAL A 34 -13.05 6.63 18.19
CA VAL A 34 -12.03 5.67 18.63
C VAL A 34 -11.90 5.72 20.16
N GLN A 35 -11.74 6.89 20.73
CA GLN A 35 -11.58 7.06 22.19
C GLN A 35 -12.77 6.53 22.99
N LYS A 36 -14.00 6.72 22.46
CA LYS A 36 -15.23 6.29 23.11
C LYS A 36 -15.50 4.80 22.98
N ASN A 37 -15.34 4.25 21.77
CA ASN A 37 -15.77 2.88 21.46
C ASN A 37 -14.64 1.84 21.58
N PHE A 38 -13.38 2.30 21.62
CA PHE A 38 -12.19 1.44 21.63
C PHE A 38 -11.13 2.03 22.60
N PRO A 39 -11.45 2.15 23.90
CA PRO A 39 -10.56 2.82 24.87
C PRO A 39 -9.21 2.14 25.07
N GLU A 40 -9.08 0.86 24.69
CA GLU A 40 -7.84 0.09 24.74
C GLU A 40 -6.90 0.37 23.56
N ILE A 41 -7.38 1.01 22.49
CA ILE A 41 -6.58 1.32 21.30
C ILE A 41 -5.71 2.55 21.56
N ILE A 42 -4.45 2.47 21.16
CA ILE A 42 -3.55 3.62 21.19
C ILE A 42 -3.95 4.57 20.06
N CYS A 43 -4.56 5.70 20.41
CA CYS A 43 -4.98 6.72 19.46
C CYS A 43 -4.06 7.94 19.52
N ILE A 44 -3.36 8.22 18.41
CA ILE A 44 -2.45 9.36 18.25
C ILE A 44 -3.14 10.35 17.31
N ALA A 45 -3.59 11.48 17.85
CA ALA A 45 -4.22 12.54 17.08
C ALA A 45 -3.20 13.63 16.73
N ASN A 46 -2.80 13.71 15.47
CA ASN A 46 -1.93 14.76 14.97
C ASN A 46 -2.74 16.08 14.80
N THR A 47 -2.06 17.19 14.98
CA THR A 47 -2.67 18.53 14.79
C THR A 47 -2.70 19.00 13.34
N VAL A 48 -1.91 18.32 12.47
CA VAL A 48 -1.82 18.60 11.03
C VAL A 48 -1.77 17.28 10.25
N ASN A 49 -2.21 17.33 9.00
CA ASN A 49 -2.11 16.19 8.09
C ASN A 49 -0.68 16.04 7.56
N HIS A 50 0.04 15.06 8.07
CA HIS A 50 1.42 14.74 7.67
C HIS A 50 1.52 13.85 6.43
N GLY A 51 0.39 13.38 5.89
CA GLY A 51 0.36 12.37 4.81
C GLY A 51 0.49 10.94 5.34
N PHE A 52 0.33 9.98 4.42
CA PHE A 52 0.31 8.56 4.75
C PHE A 52 1.65 8.03 5.28
N PRO A 53 2.82 8.32 4.66
CA PRO A 53 4.11 7.84 5.12
C PRO A 53 4.41 8.23 6.56
N LYS A 54 4.35 9.54 6.85
CA LYS A 54 4.70 10.07 8.17
C LYS A 54 3.70 9.64 9.24
N GLY A 55 2.40 9.56 8.91
CA GLY A 55 1.40 9.01 9.82
C GLY A 55 1.76 7.58 10.25
N ASN A 56 2.10 6.71 9.30
CA ASN A 56 2.52 5.34 9.60
C ASN A 56 3.84 5.27 10.37
N ASN A 57 4.82 6.10 10.01
CA ASN A 57 6.09 6.17 10.76
C ASN A 57 5.86 6.53 12.24
N ILE A 58 4.97 7.50 12.51
CA ILE A 58 4.58 7.87 13.88
C ILE A 58 4.00 6.66 14.62
N GLY A 59 3.09 5.92 14.00
CA GLY A 59 2.49 4.72 14.60
C GLY A 59 3.52 3.62 14.87
N VAL A 60 4.36 3.30 13.89
CA VAL A 60 5.37 2.24 14.05
C VAL A 60 6.45 2.61 15.08
N ASN A 61 6.75 3.89 15.27
CA ASN A 61 7.72 4.33 16.27
C ASN A 61 7.29 4.02 17.72
N VAL A 62 5.99 3.95 17.98
CA VAL A 62 5.48 3.58 19.32
C VAL A 62 5.11 2.11 19.43
N ALA A 63 5.07 1.39 18.30
CA ALA A 63 4.73 -0.03 18.25
C ALA A 63 5.78 -0.89 18.97
N LYS A 64 5.31 -1.88 19.75
CA LYS A 64 6.11 -2.82 20.55
C LYS A 64 6.16 -4.22 19.94
N GLY A 65 5.23 -4.54 19.02
CA GLY A 65 5.12 -5.86 18.40
C GLY A 65 6.36 -6.23 17.58
N GLU A 66 6.72 -7.53 17.59
CA GLU A 66 7.77 -8.08 16.70
C GLU A 66 7.43 -7.89 15.23
N TYR A 67 6.15 -7.93 14.91
CA TYR A 67 5.60 -7.69 13.58
C TYR A 67 4.74 -6.44 13.57
N VAL A 68 4.65 -5.81 12.41
CA VAL A 68 3.76 -4.67 12.15
C VAL A 68 2.92 -4.96 10.91
N CYS A 69 1.65 -4.60 10.97
CA CYS A 69 0.76 -4.55 9.82
C CYS A 69 0.32 -3.11 9.57
N ILE A 70 0.73 -2.55 8.46
CA ILE A 70 0.17 -1.30 7.96
C ILE A 70 -1.16 -1.64 7.32
N LEU A 71 -2.23 -1.03 7.79
CA LEU A 71 -3.60 -1.34 7.37
C LEU A 71 -4.40 -0.06 7.13
N ASN A 72 -5.05 0.05 5.99
CA ASN A 72 -5.92 1.17 5.69
C ASN A 72 -7.22 1.15 6.52
N PRO A 73 -7.75 2.31 6.94
CA PRO A 73 -8.94 2.40 7.78
C PRO A 73 -10.25 2.05 7.04
N ASP A 74 -10.23 1.95 5.71
CA ASP A 74 -11.34 1.55 4.84
C ASP A 74 -11.29 0.07 4.45
N THR A 75 -10.69 -0.77 5.30
CA THR A 75 -10.60 -2.23 5.13
C THR A 75 -11.49 -2.98 6.12
N VAL A 76 -11.81 -4.23 5.78
CA VAL A 76 -12.41 -5.21 6.68
C VAL A 76 -11.65 -6.52 6.54
N VAL A 77 -11.07 -7.00 7.63
CA VAL A 77 -10.25 -8.20 7.65
C VAL A 77 -11.08 -9.44 8.05
N ALA A 78 -10.70 -10.62 7.54
CA ALA A 78 -11.22 -11.89 8.01
C ALA A 78 -10.65 -12.25 9.39
N GLU A 79 -11.35 -13.06 10.16
CA GLU A 79 -10.96 -13.39 11.55
C GLU A 79 -9.61 -14.12 11.65
N ASP A 80 -9.20 -14.83 10.61
CA ASP A 80 -7.94 -15.60 10.54
C ASP A 80 -6.80 -14.84 9.80
N THR A 81 -7.05 -13.59 9.42
CA THR A 81 -6.11 -12.83 8.58
C THR A 81 -4.71 -12.73 9.19
N PHE A 82 -4.61 -12.28 10.43
CA PHE A 82 -3.29 -12.04 11.05
C PHE A 82 -2.59 -13.33 11.44
N GLU A 83 -3.34 -14.39 11.82
CA GLU A 83 -2.77 -15.71 12.07
C GLU A 83 -2.10 -16.27 10.82
N LYS A 84 -2.79 -16.20 9.66
CA LYS A 84 -2.26 -16.66 8.37
C LYS A 84 -1.05 -15.83 7.91
N LEU A 85 -1.11 -14.51 8.04
CA LEU A 85 0.01 -13.62 7.71
C LEU A 85 1.25 -13.95 8.55
N LEU A 86 1.06 -14.13 9.85
CA LEU A 86 2.12 -14.44 10.81
C LEU A 86 2.72 -15.82 10.52
N GLU A 87 1.90 -16.84 10.33
CA GLU A 87 2.32 -18.19 10.02
C GLU A 87 3.11 -18.23 8.70
N PHE A 88 2.58 -17.61 7.64
CA PHE A 88 3.26 -17.53 6.35
C PHE A 88 4.62 -16.85 6.48
N HIS A 89 4.67 -15.71 7.18
CA HIS A 89 5.92 -14.97 7.33
C HIS A 89 6.97 -15.76 8.12
N LYS A 90 6.57 -16.44 9.21
CA LYS A 90 7.48 -17.27 10.03
C LYS A 90 8.06 -18.46 9.24
N ASN A 91 7.25 -19.07 8.38
CA ASN A 91 7.62 -20.27 7.63
C ASN A 91 8.32 -19.97 6.28
N THR A 92 8.46 -18.69 5.91
CA THR A 92 9.03 -18.29 4.61
C THR A 92 10.40 -17.65 4.81
N PRO A 93 11.49 -18.29 4.35
CA PRO A 93 12.83 -17.72 4.42
C PRO A 93 12.95 -16.40 3.64
N ASN A 94 13.72 -15.45 4.20
CA ASN A 94 13.96 -14.13 3.60
C ASN A 94 12.66 -13.40 3.24
N CYS A 95 11.57 -13.66 3.98
CA CYS A 95 10.30 -12.97 3.80
C CYS A 95 10.46 -11.49 4.17
N GLY A 96 10.14 -10.62 3.23
CA GLY A 96 10.08 -9.17 3.43
C GLY A 96 8.68 -8.75 3.85
N ILE A 97 7.89 -8.33 2.89
CA ILE A 97 6.53 -7.84 3.10
C ILE A 97 5.53 -8.88 2.58
N VAL A 98 4.46 -9.10 3.33
CA VAL A 98 3.33 -9.94 2.90
C VAL A 98 2.09 -9.07 2.77
N GLY A 99 1.47 -9.09 1.60
CA GLY A 99 0.17 -8.47 1.35
C GLY A 99 -0.90 -9.53 1.12
N SER A 100 -2.14 -9.21 1.48
CA SER A 100 -3.29 -10.12 1.34
C SER A 100 -4.00 -9.94 0.00
N LYS A 101 -4.83 -10.92 -0.36
CA LYS A 101 -5.82 -10.77 -1.43
C LYS A 101 -6.81 -9.69 -1.05
N LEU A 102 -6.93 -8.66 -1.89
CA LEU A 102 -7.94 -7.62 -1.69
C LEU A 102 -9.10 -7.82 -2.66
N ILE A 103 -10.30 -7.59 -2.15
CA ILE A 103 -11.55 -7.53 -2.91
C ILE A 103 -12.27 -6.21 -2.63
N ASP A 104 -13.10 -5.75 -3.55
CA ASP A 104 -13.98 -4.62 -3.30
C ASP A 104 -15.22 -5.04 -2.47
N GLY A 105 -16.08 -4.06 -2.13
CA GLY A 105 -17.31 -4.32 -1.38
C GLY A 105 -18.34 -5.20 -2.11
N SER A 106 -18.15 -5.47 -3.40
CA SER A 106 -18.97 -6.37 -4.22
C SER A 106 -18.34 -7.76 -4.39
N GLY A 107 -17.17 -8.01 -3.79
CA GLY A 107 -16.47 -9.28 -3.85
C GLY A 107 -15.54 -9.44 -5.06
N HIS A 108 -15.35 -8.41 -5.90
CA HIS A 108 -14.45 -8.48 -7.04
C HIS A 108 -13.00 -8.30 -6.61
N PHE A 109 -12.12 -9.10 -7.19
CA PHE A 109 -10.68 -9.02 -6.94
C PHE A 109 -10.11 -7.65 -7.35
N LEU A 110 -9.30 -7.07 -6.50
CA LEU A 110 -8.57 -5.83 -6.76
C LEU A 110 -7.14 -6.18 -7.26
N PRO A 111 -6.86 -6.00 -8.57
CA PRO A 111 -5.59 -6.42 -9.17
C PRO A 111 -4.35 -5.75 -8.57
N GLU A 112 -4.51 -4.58 -7.96
CA GLU A 112 -3.44 -3.86 -7.26
C GLU A 112 -2.92 -4.56 -6.01
N SER A 113 -3.60 -5.59 -5.51
CA SER A 113 -3.13 -6.44 -4.39
C SER A 113 -1.75 -7.03 -4.66
N LYS A 114 -1.44 -7.27 -5.94
CA LYS A 114 -0.18 -7.85 -6.39
C LYS A 114 0.31 -7.13 -7.65
N ARG A 115 1.50 -6.58 -7.57
CA ARG A 115 2.08 -5.80 -8.68
C ARG A 115 3.51 -6.23 -8.95
N GLY A 116 3.93 -6.14 -10.20
CA GLY A 116 5.33 -6.20 -10.60
C GLY A 116 5.99 -4.83 -10.45
N LEU A 117 7.30 -4.81 -10.62
CA LEU A 117 8.10 -3.59 -10.50
C LEU A 117 7.61 -2.50 -11.48
N SER A 118 7.26 -1.35 -10.94
CA SER A 118 6.85 -0.17 -11.68
C SER A 118 8.04 0.52 -12.36
N THR A 119 8.67 -0.16 -13.36
CA THR A 119 9.70 0.51 -14.17
C THR A 119 9.06 1.58 -15.06
N PRO A 120 9.84 2.58 -15.57
CA PRO A 120 9.32 3.56 -16.52
C PRO A 120 8.62 2.94 -17.72
N PHE A 121 9.15 1.84 -18.26
CA PHE A 121 8.55 1.10 -19.37
C PHE A 121 7.22 0.45 -18.97
N VAL A 122 7.16 -0.21 -17.80
CA VAL A 122 5.94 -0.85 -17.29
C VAL A 122 4.86 0.20 -17.01
N ALA A 123 5.22 1.34 -16.42
CA ALA A 123 4.30 2.45 -16.20
C ALA A 123 3.75 2.99 -17.53
N PHE A 124 4.61 3.20 -18.52
CA PHE A 124 4.23 3.66 -19.87
C PHE A 124 3.27 2.70 -20.56
N THR A 125 3.55 1.39 -20.55
CA THR A 125 2.68 0.38 -21.18
C THR A 125 1.32 0.29 -20.48
N LYS A 126 1.26 0.50 -19.17
CA LYS A 126 0.02 0.58 -18.40
C LYS A 126 -0.82 1.78 -18.83
N VAL A 127 -0.18 2.95 -18.93
CA VAL A 127 -0.85 4.20 -19.34
C VAL A 127 -1.50 4.07 -20.71
N LEU A 128 -0.78 3.48 -21.66
CA LEU A 128 -1.28 3.24 -23.01
C LEU A 128 -2.30 2.08 -23.07
N GLY A 129 -2.60 1.42 -21.97
CA GLY A 129 -3.54 0.30 -21.94
C GLY A 129 -3.06 -0.96 -22.67
N LEU A 130 -1.76 -1.04 -23.02
CA LEU A 130 -1.19 -2.16 -23.78
C LEU A 130 -1.33 -3.50 -23.07
N TYR A 131 -1.43 -3.50 -21.72
CA TYR A 131 -1.70 -4.70 -20.93
C TYR A 131 -3.06 -5.37 -21.27
N LYS A 132 -4.01 -4.60 -21.84
CA LYS A 132 -5.29 -5.14 -22.34
C LYS A 132 -5.13 -5.91 -23.65
N ILE A 133 -4.12 -5.53 -24.46
CA ILE A 133 -3.81 -6.16 -25.76
C ILE A 133 -3.05 -7.47 -25.54
N SER A 134 -2.05 -7.50 -24.63
CA SER A 134 -1.28 -8.69 -24.33
C SER A 134 -0.82 -8.74 -22.88
N LYS A 135 -1.47 -9.58 -22.07
CA LYS A 135 -1.03 -9.84 -20.69
C LYS A 135 0.37 -10.46 -20.62
N LYS A 136 0.76 -11.26 -21.61
CA LYS A 136 2.06 -11.94 -21.66
C LYS A 136 3.22 -10.93 -21.79
N TRP A 137 3.08 -9.90 -22.63
CA TRP A 137 4.12 -8.91 -22.90
C TRP A 137 4.05 -7.69 -21.99
N PHE A 138 2.85 -7.26 -21.62
CA PHE A 138 2.61 -6.01 -20.90
C PHE A 138 1.90 -6.18 -19.54
N GLY A 139 1.62 -7.42 -19.12
CA GLY A 139 0.92 -7.72 -17.87
C GLY A 139 1.80 -7.69 -16.61
N LYS A 140 3.08 -7.33 -16.74
CA LYS A 140 4.02 -7.27 -15.59
C LYS A 140 3.54 -6.37 -14.47
N TYR A 141 2.84 -5.29 -14.80
CA TYR A 141 2.34 -4.35 -13.79
C TYR A 141 1.45 -5.02 -12.73
N TYR A 142 0.56 -5.93 -13.12
CA TYR A 142 -0.34 -6.65 -12.20
C TYR A 142 0.15 -8.04 -11.82
N ALA A 143 1.47 -8.31 -11.92
CA ALA A 143 2.06 -9.61 -11.63
C ALA A 143 1.24 -10.76 -12.22
N SER A 144 0.93 -10.68 -13.54
CA SER A 144 0.01 -11.59 -14.24
C SER A 144 0.50 -13.05 -14.33
N HIS A 145 1.72 -13.32 -13.84
CA HIS A 145 2.25 -14.68 -13.68
C HIS A 145 1.60 -15.45 -12.52
N LEU A 146 0.95 -14.74 -11.57
CA LEU A 146 0.17 -15.32 -10.50
C LEU A 146 -1.33 -15.13 -10.77
N SER A 147 -2.14 -16.13 -10.49
CA SER A 147 -3.59 -15.96 -10.40
C SER A 147 -3.98 -15.23 -9.11
N GLU A 148 -5.22 -14.80 -9.00
CA GLU A 148 -5.75 -14.17 -7.77
C GLU A 148 -5.88 -15.15 -6.59
N ASN A 149 -5.85 -16.46 -6.86
CA ASN A 149 -5.97 -17.53 -5.88
C ASN A 149 -4.65 -18.28 -5.66
N GLN A 150 -3.54 -17.72 -6.13
CA GLN A 150 -2.23 -18.34 -6.02
C GLN A 150 -1.29 -17.45 -5.20
N THR A 151 -0.85 -17.95 -4.07
CA THR A 151 0.20 -17.32 -3.24
C THR A 151 1.55 -17.38 -3.96
N GLY A 152 2.32 -16.30 -3.90
CA GLY A 152 3.62 -16.26 -4.53
C GLY A 152 4.35 -14.93 -4.43
N ARG A 153 5.58 -14.91 -4.95
CA ARG A 153 6.44 -13.71 -4.96
C ARG A 153 5.89 -12.64 -5.89
N VAL A 154 5.93 -11.41 -5.40
CA VAL A 154 5.58 -10.20 -6.15
C VAL A 154 6.63 -9.12 -5.89
N ASP A 155 6.71 -8.14 -6.78
CA ASP A 155 7.66 -7.05 -6.55
C ASP A 155 7.08 -5.99 -5.62
N MET A 156 5.84 -5.57 -5.87
CA MET A 156 5.17 -4.48 -5.17
C MET A 156 3.86 -4.91 -4.56
N LEU A 157 3.56 -4.37 -3.40
CA LEU A 157 2.32 -4.54 -2.67
C LEU A 157 1.65 -3.17 -2.49
N VAL A 158 0.35 -3.18 -2.23
CA VAL A 158 -0.40 -1.96 -1.96
C VAL A 158 -0.43 -1.66 -0.47
N GLY A 159 -0.33 -0.37 -0.12
CA GLY A 159 -0.34 0.12 1.26
C GLY A 159 -1.60 -0.20 2.06
N ALA A 160 -2.64 -0.78 1.43
CA ALA A 160 -3.87 -1.16 2.13
C ALA A 160 -3.68 -2.29 3.14
N CYS A 161 -2.71 -3.20 2.91
CA CYS A 161 -2.28 -4.22 3.86
C CYS A 161 -0.83 -4.61 3.58
N MET A 162 0.08 -4.27 4.49
CA MET A 162 1.50 -4.62 4.41
C MET A 162 1.96 -5.18 5.76
N PHE A 163 2.13 -6.49 5.84
CA PHE A 163 2.57 -7.20 7.04
C PHE A 163 4.05 -7.56 6.95
N MET A 164 4.83 -7.26 8.00
CA MET A 164 6.27 -7.49 8.01
C MET A 164 6.84 -7.50 9.44
N LYS A 165 8.11 -7.90 9.58
CA LYS A 165 8.84 -7.68 10.84
C LYS A 165 9.03 -6.18 11.10
N THR A 166 8.82 -5.76 12.34
CA THR A 166 9.10 -4.38 12.78
C THR A 166 10.58 -4.03 12.61
N SER A 167 11.48 -5.01 12.77
CA SER A 167 12.91 -4.84 12.49
C SER A 167 13.21 -4.51 11.03
N LEU A 168 12.53 -5.15 10.07
CA LEU A 168 12.66 -4.82 8.65
C LEU A 168 12.17 -3.40 8.36
N TYR A 169 11.00 -3.02 8.91
CA TYR A 169 10.50 -1.67 8.74
C TYR A 169 11.52 -0.61 9.18
N LYS A 170 12.14 -0.84 10.35
CA LYS A 170 13.16 0.06 10.91
C LYS A 170 14.48 0.01 10.13
N GLU A 171 14.94 -1.18 9.70
CA GLU A 171 16.13 -1.36 8.85
C GLU A 171 16.03 -0.55 7.56
N LEU A 172 14.85 -0.56 6.93
CA LEU A 172 14.59 0.21 5.72
C LEU A 172 14.37 1.71 5.99
N GLY A 173 14.37 2.16 7.26
CA GLY A 173 14.15 3.56 7.63
C GLY A 173 12.70 4.01 7.58
N GLY A 174 11.74 3.08 7.62
CA GLY A 174 10.31 3.37 7.50
C GLY A 174 9.89 3.80 6.09
N PHE A 175 8.69 4.32 5.97
CA PHE A 175 8.26 4.99 4.73
C PHE A 175 9.02 6.28 4.51
N ASP A 176 9.35 6.59 3.24
CA ASP A 176 10.01 7.85 2.88
C ASP A 176 9.02 9.02 2.94
N GLU A 177 9.25 9.97 3.85
CA GLU A 177 8.38 11.12 4.10
C GLU A 177 8.41 12.19 2.98
N ASN A 178 9.27 12.03 1.97
CA ASN A 178 9.21 12.83 0.74
C ASN A 178 7.97 12.50 -0.11
N PHE A 179 7.36 11.35 0.10
CA PHE A 179 6.02 11.05 -0.41
C PHE A 179 4.98 11.58 0.57
N PHE A 180 3.97 12.28 0.07
CA PHE A 180 2.83 12.67 0.90
C PHE A 180 1.76 11.57 0.89
N MET A 181 1.50 11.01 -0.28
CA MET A 181 0.55 9.93 -0.56
C MET A 181 0.78 9.41 -1.98
N TYR A 182 0.65 8.10 -2.17
CA TYR A 182 0.88 7.33 -3.40
C TYR A 182 2.35 7.13 -3.75
N LEU A 183 2.66 5.91 -4.17
CA LEU A 183 3.98 5.38 -4.50
C LEU A 183 4.95 5.19 -3.30
N GLU A 184 4.57 5.57 -2.08
CA GLU A 184 5.34 5.23 -0.88
C GLU A 184 5.37 3.72 -0.64
N ASP A 185 4.27 3.02 -0.97
CA ASP A 185 4.16 1.56 -0.90
C ASP A 185 5.03 0.88 -1.97
N ASP A 186 5.09 1.41 -3.18
CA ASP A 186 6.01 0.97 -4.23
C ASP A 186 7.48 1.23 -3.81
N ASP A 187 7.78 2.42 -3.27
CA ASP A 187 9.12 2.74 -2.76
C ASP A 187 9.56 1.78 -1.66
N PHE A 188 8.68 1.54 -0.69
CA PHE A 188 9.00 0.66 0.44
C PHE A 188 9.16 -0.79 -0.01
N SER A 189 8.27 -1.29 -0.86
CA SER A 189 8.37 -2.62 -1.46
C SER A 189 9.67 -2.79 -2.26
N TYR A 190 10.07 -1.77 -3.02
CA TYR A 190 11.30 -1.83 -3.81
C TYR A 190 12.56 -1.78 -2.95
N ARG A 191 12.55 -1.00 -1.86
CA ARG A 191 13.67 -1.00 -0.89
C ARG A 191 13.81 -2.35 -0.20
N SER A 192 12.72 -3.04 0.13
CA SER A 192 12.73 -4.41 0.63
C SER A 192 13.44 -5.36 -0.33
N LEU A 193 13.07 -5.31 -1.63
CA LEU A 193 13.74 -6.13 -2.66
C LEU A 193 15.24 -5.79 -2.80
N LYS A 194 15.62 -4.52 -2.77
CA LYS A 194 17.02 -4.08 -2.85
C LYS A 194 17.85 -4.53 -1.65
N ALA A 195 17.23 -4.68 -0.49
CA ALA A 195 17.85 -5.21 0.71
C ALA A 195 17.98 -6.75 0.71
N GLY A 196 17.52 -7.44 -0.37
CA GLY A 196 17.64 -8.89 -0.53
C GLY A 196 16.45 -9.68 0.02
N TYR A 197 15.40 -9.03 0.47
CA TYR A 197 14.17 -9.68 0.89
C TYR A 197 13.24 -10.00 -0.29
N HIS A 198 12.25 -10.85 -0.06
CA HIS A 198 11.23 -11.19 -1.04
C HIS A 198 9.85 -10.77 -0.54
N ASN A 199 9.11 -10.04 -1.36
CA ASN A 199 7.73 -9.67 -1.05
C ASN A 199 6.78 -10.74 -1.58
N TYR A 200 5.67 -10.96 -0.87
CA TYR A 200 4.71 -12.02 -1.19
C TYR A 200 3.27 -11.53 -1.19
N PHE A 201 2.52 -12.01 -2.13
CA PHE A 201 1.07 -11.97 -2.14
C PHE A 201 0.54 -13.26 -1.53
N LEU A 202 -0.26 -13.17 -0.48
CA LEU A 202 -0.90 -14.29 0.21
C LEU A 202 -2.37 -14.36 -0.21
N ALA A 203 -2.72 -15.41 -0.96
CA ALA A 203 -4.07 -15.61 -1.50
C ALA A 203 -5.02 -16.29 -0.52
N GLU A 204 -4.49 -16.94 0.54
CA GLU A 204 -5.26 -17.72 1.52
C GLU A 204 -6.02 -16.83 2.52
N THR A 205 -5.76 -15.54 2.55
CA THR A 205 -6.56 -14.59 3.34
C THR A 205 -7.05 -13.45 2.48
N THR A 206 -8.28 -13.01 2.74
CA THR A 206 -8.95 -11.99 1.93
C THR A 206 -9.36 -10.82 2.81
N ILE A 207 -9.08 -9.62 2.33
CA ILE A 207 -9.45 -8.35 2.97
C ILE A 207 -10.36 -7.59 2.03
N ILE A 208 -11.50 -7.11 2.53
CA ILE A 208 -12.36 -6.17 1.78
C ILE A 208 -11.73 -4.79 1.90
N HIS A 209 -11.57 -4.09 0.78
CA HIS A 209 -11.04 -2.73 0.72
C HIS A 209 -12.06 -1.82 0.01
N TYR A 210 -12.74 -0.98 0.75
CA TYR A 210 -13.73 0.01 0.26
C TYR A 210 -13.02 1.22 -0.34
N LYS A 211 -12.28 0.95 -1.40
CA LYS A 211 -11.39 1.91 -2.04
C LYS A 211 -12.05 3.23 -2.42
N GLY A 212 -11.49 4.32 -1.92
CA GLY A 212 -11.90 5.68 -2.28
C GLY A 212 -12.83 6.35 -1.26
N GLU A 213 -13.21 5.65 -0.20
CA GLU A 213 -13.98 6.26 0.91
C GLU A 213 -13.14 7.26 1.70
N SER A 214 -11.83 7.01 1.81
CA SER A 214 -10.90 7.86 2.58
C SER A 214 -10.28 9.01 1.77
N THR A 215 -10.39 9.00 0.44
CA THR A 215 -9.72 10.02 -0.40
C THR A 215 -10.52 10.32 -1.67
N PRO A 216 -11.15 11.50 -1.77
CA PRO A 216 -11.84 11.93 -2.98
C PRO A 216 -10.89 11.95 -4.19
N LYS A 217 -11.37 11.51 -5.35
CA LYS A 217 -10.64 11.62 -6.63
C LYS A 217 -10.82 13.01 -7.23
N ASP A 218 -10.22 14.00 -6.59
CA ASP A 218 -10.21 15.40 -7.00
C ASP A 218 -8.95 15.77 -7.83
N THR A 219 -8.79 17.05 -8.13
CA THR A 219 -7.59 17.59 -8.78
C THR A 219 -6.33 17.37 -7.96
N ASP A 220 -6.46 17.40 -6.63
CA ASP A 220 -5.33 17.18 -5.71
C ASP A 220 -4.86 15.73 -5.72
N TYR A 221 -5.77 14.76 -5.92
CA TYR A 221 -5.43 13.34 -6.14
C TYR A 221 -4.44 13.18 -7.29
N GLN A 222 -4.73 13.83 -8.44
CA GLN A 222 -3.87 13.73 -9.62
C GLN A 222 -2.50 14.34 -9.39
N LEU A 223 -2.46 15.50 -8.73
CA LEU A 223 -1.20 16.18 -8.40
C LEU A 223 -0.35 15.36 -7.43
N ARG A 224 -0.95 14.77 -6.40
CA ARG A 224 -0.25 13.92 -5.43
C ARG A 224 0.32 12.67 -6.12
N PHE A 225 -0.47 12.02 -6.96
CA PHE A 225 -0.03 10.84 -7.72
C PHE A 225 1.13 11.16 -8.67
N GLN A 226 1.08 12.30 -9.37
CA GLN A 226 2.17 12.77 -10.24
C GLN A 226 3.45 13.06 -9.47
N LYS A 227 3.34 13.77 -8.34
CA LYS A 227 4.48 14.04 -7.46
C LYS A 227 5.09 12.74 -6.94
N GLY A 228 4.26 11.78 -6.53
CA GLY A 228 4.71 10.45 -6.12
C GLY A 228 5.47 9.72 -7.23
N LEU A 229 4.94 9.70 -8.47
CA LEU A 229 5.62 9.12 -9.62
C LEU A 229 6.98 9.78 -9.87
N GLN A 230 7.02 11.10 -9.86
CA GLN A 230 8.25 11.83 -10.07
C GLN A 230 9.27 11.55 -8.96
N CYS A 231 8.85 11.52 -7.71
CA CYS A 231 9.68 11.17 -6.56
C CYS A 231 10.26 9.75 -6.72
N PHE A 232 9.40 8.76 -6.98
CA PHE A 232 9.78 7.36 -7.13
C PHE A 232 10.78 7.14 -8.27
N PHE A 233 10.50 7.69 -9.46
CA PHE A 233 11.40 7.54 -10.60
C PHE A 233 12.71 8.29 -10.43
N ASN A 234 12.67 9.49 -9.88
CA ASN A 234 13.89 10.24 -9.57
C ASN A 234 14.80 9.50 -8.58
N LYS A 235 14.21 8.89 -7.56
CA LYS A 235 14.94 8.15 -6.54
C LYS A 235 15.55 6.86 -7.07
N HIS A 236 14.83 6.12 -7.92
CA HIS A 236 15.20 4.74 -8.25
C HIS A 236 15.71 4.52 -9.68
N PHE A 237 15.35 5.38 -10.64
CA PHE A 237 15.59 5.13 -12.06
C PHE A 237 16.32 6.25 -12.80
N THR A 238 16.56 7.38 -12.16
CA THR A 238 17.27 8.49 -12.81
C THR A 238 18.77 8.39 -12.63
N THR A 239 19.44 7.85 -13.65
CA THR A 239 20.91 7.76 -13.72
C THR A 239 21.51 8.85 -14.62
N SER A 240 20.73 9.55 -15.45
CA SER A 240 21.19 10.59 -16.37
C SER A 240 20.18 11.71 -16.58
N ILE A 241 20.64 12.87 -17.09
CA ILE A 241 19.78 14.01 -17.47
C ILE A 241 18.78 13.62 -18.56
N ILE A 242 19.19 12.77 -19.52
CA ILE A 242 18.31 12.27 -20.59
C ILE A 242 17.17 11.46 -20.02
N THR A 243 17.46 10.56 -19.07
CA THR A 243 16.43 9.74 -18.39
C THR A 243 15.44 10.61 -17.63
N LYS A 244 15.94 11.68 -16.93
CA LYS A 244 15.08 12.66 -16.25
C LYS A 244 14.13 13.36 -17.24
N PHE A 245 14.65 13.82 -18.37
CA PHE A 245 13.85 14.48 -19.39
C PHE A 245 12.78 13.56 -19.98
N CYS A 246 13.14 12.33 -20.36
CA CYS A 246 12.20 11.35 -20.90
C CYS A 246 11.10 11.00 -19.89
N LEU A 247 11.43 10.85 -18.61
CA LEU A 247 10.45 10.56 -17.56
C LEU A 247 9.52 11.76 -17.33
N SER A 248 10.05 12.97 -17.23
CA SER A 248 9.25 14.19 -17.07
C SER A 248 8.31 14.40 -18.24
N PHE A 249 8.79 14.18 -19.48
CA PHE A 249 7.97 14.24 -20.68
C PHE A 249 6.89 13.15 -20.69
N GLY A 250 7.23 11.92 -20.31
CA GLY A 250 6.26 10.82 -20.18
C GLY A 250 5.17 11.11 -19.16
N ILE A 251 5.53 11.66 -17.99
CA ILE A 251 4.57 12.08 -16.96
C ILE A 251 3.67 13.22 -17.48
N PHE A 252 4.22 14.18 -18.18
CA PHE A 252 3.47 15.28 -18.81
C PHE A 252 2.45 14.77 -19.82
N ILE A 253 2.86 13.90 -20.73
CA ILE A 253 1.97 13.23 -21.70
C ILE A 253 0.85 12.46 -20.99
N PHE A 254 1.18 11.68 -19.96
CA PHE A 254 0.22 10.97 -19.14
C PHE A 254 -0.84 11.89 -18.54
N THR A 255 -0.42 13.03 -18.04
CA THR A 255 -1.31 14.05 -17.46
C THR A 255 -2.31 14.57 -18.48
N ILE A 256 -1.83 14.89 -19.68
CA ILE A 256 -2.68 15.38 -20.77
C ILE A 256 -3.72 14.31 -21.14
N PHE A 257 -3.30 13.06 -21.40
CA PHE A 257 -4.22 11.98 -21.78
C PHE A 257 -5.27 11.70 -20.70
N LYS A 258 -4.89 11.71 -19.42
CA LYS A 258 -5.84 11.49 -18.33
C LYS A 258 -6.83 12.65 -18.15
N ARG A 259 -6.41 13.88 -18.43
CA ARG A 259 -7.28 15.05 -18.39
C ARG A 259 -8.37 14.99 -19.47
N PHE A 260 -8.06 14.41 -20.64
CA PHE A 260 -9.03 14.18 -21.71
C PHE A 260 -9.95 12.98 -21.46
N SER A 261 -9.52 11.90 -20.76
CA SER A 261 -10.39 10.78 -20.41
C SER A 261 -11.37 11.06 -19.27
N PHE A 262 -11.27 12.19 -18.57
CA PHE A 262 -12.26 12.66 -17.60
C PHE A 262 -13.32 13.58 -18.22
N LEU A 263 -13.17 13.93 -19.50
CA LEU A 263 -14.12 14.77 -20.26
C LEU A 263 -15.03 13.94 -21.20
N ILE A 264 -14.86 12.62 -21.24
CA ILE A 264 -15.70 11.63 -21.89
C ILE A 264 -16.22 10.64 -20.84
#